data_bb401c6f570b71a10718e46ebf0f5984
#
_entry.id   bb401c6f570b71a10718e46ebf0f5984
#
_cell.length_a   1.000
_cell.length_b   1.000
_cell.length_c   1.000
_cell.angle_alpha   90.00
_cell.angle_beta   90.00
_cell.angle_gamma   90.00
#
_symmetry.space_group_name_H-M   'P 1'
#
loop_
_entity.id
_entity.type
_entity.pdbx_description
1 polymer ?
#
loop_
_entity_poly.entity_id
_entity_poly.type
_entity_poly.pdbx_seq_one_letter_code
_entity_poly.pdbx_strand_id
1 'polypeptide(L)'
;NIFDHPFTYKSHLKLKIGDFVEVPFGKTKVVGVVWDDFQKDISKKFKVKKVLGKLNINPLKKSTISFLNWFSKYNIVPKGMALKLVLLKGKPVKELEKKFYQDFNFYIKENAIILTSEQNESLNKINNSNKKFNVHVLQGTTGSGKTIVYFEALKKILIEGYQGLIMLPEIGLTNQFEKKFIEFFGFKPAIWHSGITKKNKEIIWSG
;
A
#
# COMPACT_ATOMS: atom_id res chain seq x y z
N ASN A 1 -10.04 -1.37 -17.38
CA ASN A 1 -10.23 -2.51 -18.25
C ASN A 1 -11.55 -3.20 -17.91
N ILE A 2 -12.43 -3.31 -18.88
CA ILE A 2 -13.75 -3.95 -18.73
C ILE A 2 -13.60 -5.49 -18.80
N PHE A 3 -12.48 -5.97 -19.34
CA PHE A 3 -12.23 -7.38 -19.54
C PHE A 3 -11.70 -8.06 -18.28
N ASP A 4 -12.15 -9.27 -18.02
CA ASP A 4 -11.76 -10.07 -16.86
C ASP A 4 -10.51 -10.93 -17.09
N HIS A 5 -9.82 -10.72 -18.20
CA HIS A 5 -8.60 -11.44 -18.54
C HIS A 5 -7.46 -10.50 -18.93
N PRO A 6 -6.20 -10.89 -18.70
CA PRO A 6 -5.03 -10.14 -19.15
C PRO A 6 -4.96 -10.13 -20.70
N PHE A 7 -4.39 -9.06 -21.25
CA PHE A 7 -4.05 -9.02 -22.67
C PHE A 7 -2.72 -9.70 -22.92
N THR A 8 -2.62 -10.40 -24.04
CA THR A 8 -1.42 -11.12 -24.45
C THR A 8 -0.50 -10.24 -25.28
N TYR A 9 0.79 -10.24 -24.93
CA TYR A 9 1.86 -9.55 -25.63
C TYR A 9 3.05 -10.48 -25.83
N LYS A 10 3.83 -10.29 -26.90
CA LYS A 10 5.14 -10.93 -27.11
C LYS A 10 6.22 -10.12 -26.38
N SER A 11 7.19 -10.79 -25.77
CA SER A 11 8.34 -10.14 -25.15
C SER A 11 9.64 -10.84 -25.53
N HIS A 12 10.70 -10.06 -25.77
CA HIS A 12 12.08 -10.51 -25.82
C HIS A 12 12.80 -10.25 -24.49
N LEU A 13 12.15 -9.52 -23.59
CA LEU A 13 12.68 -9.19 -22.28
C LEU A 13 12.43 -10.34 -21.31
N LYS A 14 13.37 -10.59 -20.40
CA LYS A 14 13.15 -11.50 -19.27
C LYS A 14 12.17 -10.84 -18.29
N LEU A 15 10.92 -11.26 -18.34
CA LEU A 15 9.85 -10.76 -17.49
C LEU A 15 9.48 -11.81 -16.45
N LYS A 16 9.07 -11.34 -15.28
CA LYS A 16 8.51 -12.16 -14.19
C LYS A 16 7.12 -11.66 -13.85
N ILE A 17 6.28 -12.52 -13.31
CA ILE A 17 4.97 -12.14 -12.77
C ILE A 17 5.16 -11.04 -11.73
N GLY A 18 4.38 -9.97 -11.87
CA GLY A 18 4.48 -8.76 -11.05
C GLY A 18 5.29 -7.63 -11.69
N ASP A 19 6.13 -7.89 -12.70
CA ASP A 19 6.89 -6.85 -13.39
C ASP A 19 5.98 -5.81 -14.04
N PHE A 20 6.38 -4.54 -13.94
CA PHE A 20 5.71 -3.44 -14.62
C PHE A 20 6.27 -3.27 -16.03
N VAL A 21 5.38 -3.18 -17.00
CA VAL A 21 5.74 -3.08 -18.42
C VAL A 21 4.97 -1.97 -19.12
N GLU A 22 5.60 -1.33 -20.08
CA GLU A 22 4.93 -0.45 -21.02
C GLU A 22 4.49 -1.24 -22.25
N VAL A 23 3.21 -1.12 -22.60
CA VAL A 23 2.62 -1.86 -23.74
C VAL A 23 1.79 -0.94 -24.61
N PRO A 24 1.70 -1.22 -25.95
CA PRO A 24 0.82 -0.49 -26.85
C PRO A 24 -0.63 -0.95 -26.64
N PHE A 25 -1.53 -0.02 -26.40
CA PHE A 25 -2.95 -0.26 -26.23
C PHE A 25 -3.77 0.68 -27.12
N GLY A 26 -4.36 0.17 -28.18
CA GLY A 26 -4.95 0.99 -29.24
C GLY A 26 -3.89 1.90 -29.88
N LYS A 27 -4.14 3.20 -29.87
CA LYS A 27 -3.24 4.25 -30.33
C LYS A 27 -2.32 4.82 -29.23
N THR A 28 -2.48 4.36 -28.00
CA THR A 28 -1.75 4.88 -26.81
C THR A 28 -0.80 3.83 -26.26
N LYS A 29 0.12 4.29 -25.38
CA LYS A 29 0.95 3.42 -24.56
C LYS A 29 0.43 3.45 -23.13
N VAL A 30 0.36 2.29 -22.51
CA VAL A 30 -0.12 2.14 -21.13
C VAL A 30 0.86 1.30 -20.31
N VAL A 31 0.90 1.58 -19.02
CA VAL A 31 1.61 0.73 -18.08
C VAL A 31 0.69 -0.41 -17.65
N GLY A 32 1.22 -1.62 -17.70
CA GLY A 32 0.57 -2.84 -17.24
C GLY A 32 1.46 -3.62 -16.28
N VAL A 33 0.91 -4.64 -15.69
CA VAL A 33 1.62 -5.59 -14.84
C VAL A 33 1.57 -6.96 -15.48
N VAL A 34 2.70 -7.66 -15.51
CA VAL A 34 2.76 -9.05 -15.94
C VAL A 34 1.99 -9.90 -14.94
N TRP A 35 0.87 -10.48 -15.38
CA TRP A 35 -0.05 -11.19 -14.49
C TRP A 35 0.11 -12.70 -14.57
N ASP A 36 0.40 -13.16 -15.76
CA ASP A 36 0.58 -14.57 -16.08
C ASP A 36 1.62 -14.73 -17.17
N ASP A 37 2.29 -15.87 -17.19
CA ASP A 37 3.25 -16.24 -18.21
C ASP A 37 2.82 -17.58 -18.81
N PHE A 38 2.44 -17.58 -20.07
CA PHE A 38 2.12 -18.80 -20.77
C PHE A 38 2.82 -18.84 -22.13
N GLN A 39 3.39 -20.00 -22.41
CA GLN A 39 4.19 -20.24 -23.63
C GLN A 39 3.35 -20.78 -24.81
N LYS A 40 2.05 -20.52 -24.87
CA LYS A 40 1.26 -20.96 -26.05
C LYS A 40 1.53 -20.05 -27.23
N ASP A 41 1.89 -20.64 -28.34
CA ASP A 41 2.02 -19.92 -29.62
C ASP A 41 0.64 -19.56 -30.16
N ILE A 42 0.16 -18.36 -29.81
CA ILE A 42 -1.12 -17.80 -30.27
C ILE A 42 -0.93 -17.07 -31.61
N SER A 43 0.29 -17.02 -32.13
CA SER A 43 0.65 -16.20 -33.29
C SER A 43 -0.07 -16.59 -34.59
N LYS A 44 -0.63 -17.79 -34.67
CA LYS A 44 -1.30 -18.28 -35.88
C LYS A 44 -2.68 -17.64 -36.16
N LYS A 45 -3.32 -17.03 -35.16
CA LYS A 45 -4.68 -16.45 -35.30
C LYS A 45 -4.74 -14.93 -35.17
N PHE A 46 -3.81 -14.29 -34.48
CA PHE A 46 -3.85 -12.86 -34.20
C PHE A 46 -2.46 -12.22 -34.24
N LYS A 47 -2.37 -10.98 -34.72
CA LYS A 47 -1.13 -10.17 -34.66
C LYS A 47 -0.89 -9.69 -33.24
N VAL A 48 -0.14 -10.47 -32.46
CA VAL A 48 0.21 -10.13 -31.08
C VAL A 48 1.21 -8.99 -31.07
N LYS A 49 0.90 -7.90 -30.35
CA LYS A 49 1.79 -6.74 -30.16
C LYS A 49 2.94 -7.08 -29.22
N LYS A 50 4.05 -6.32 -29.33
CA LYS A 50 5.22 -6.51 -28.48
C LYS A 50 5.15 -5.60 -27.25
N VAL A 51 5.71 -6.08 -26.13
CA VAL A 51 6.04 -5.24 -24.98
C VAL A 51 7.07 -4.20 -25.42
N LEU A 52 6.88 -2.93 -25.04
CA LEU A 52 7.75 -1.82 -25.41
C LEU A 52 8.96 -1.71 -24.50
N GLY A 53 8.76 -1.96 -23.20
CA GLY A 53 9.83 -1.90 -22.22
C GLY A 53 9.38 -2.41 -20.85
N LYS A 54 10.36 -2.77 -20.02
CA LYS A 54 10.19 -3.05 -18.60
C LYS A 54 10.51 -1.79 -17.81
N LEU A 55 9.67 -1.44 -16.86
CA LEU A 55 9.92 -0.31 -15.96
C LEU A 55 10.88 -0.75 -14.83
N ASN A 56 11.76 0.16 -14.43
CA ASN A 56 12.67 -0.08 -13.29
C ASN A 56 11.96 0.18 -11.96
N ILE A 57 10.95 -0.66 -11.68
CA ILE A 57 10.13 -0.62 -10.49
C ILE A 57 10.16 -1.99 -9.85
N ASN A 58 10.11 -2.04 -8.52
CA ASN A 58 9.97 -3.30 -7.80
C ASN A 58 8.69 -4.01 -8.26
N PRO A 59 8.76 -5.31 -8.57
CA PRO A 59 7.60 -6.05 -9.03
C PRO A 59 6.53 -6.14 -7.93
N LEU A 60 5.27 -6.22 -8.32
CA LEU A 60 4.19 -6.51 -7.39
C LEU A 60 4.47 -7.82 -6.65
N LYS A 61 4.35 -7.79 -5.34
CA LYS A 61 4.54 -8.99 -4.50
C LYS A 61 3.49 -10.04 -4.82
N LYS A 62 3.86 -11.31 -4.73
CA LYS A 62 2.91 -12.44 -4.92
C LYS A 62 1.69 -12.34 -4.01
N SER A 63 1.87 -11.88 -2.76
CA SER A 63 0.77 -11.65 -1.81
C SER A 63 -0.23 -10.61 -2.32
N THR A 64 0.24 -9.53 -2.92
CA THR A 64 -0.62 -8.49 -3.52
C THR A 64 -1.40 -9.04 -4.72
N ILE A 65 -0.74 -9.83 -5.58
CA ILE A 65 -1.41 -10.47 -6.74
C ILE A 65 -2.48 -11.46 -6.26
N SER A 66 -2.18 -12.27 -5.25
CA SER A 66 -3.14 -13.20 -4.64
C SER A 66 -4.33 -12.46 -4.02
N PHE A 67 -4.07 -11.37 -3.31
CA PHE A 67 -5.12 -10.51 -2.77
C PHE A 67 -6.01 -9.92 -3.86
N LEU A 68 -5.43 -9.40 -4.94
CA LEU A 68 -6.18 -8.82 -6.06
C LEU A 68 -7.03 -9.86 -6.80
N ASN A 69 -6.52 -11.07 -6.96
CA ASN A 69 -7.29 -12.17 -7.54
C ASN A 69 -8.47 -12.55 -6.64
N TRP A 70 -8.25 -12.66 -5.32
CA TRP A 70 -9.31 -12.90 -4.36
C TRP A 70 -10.33 -11.75 -4.37
N PHE A 71 -9.87 -10.49 -4.29
CA PHE A 71 -10.73 -9.30 -4.28
C PHE A 71 -11.61 -9.21 -5.54
N SER A 72 -11.01 -9.46 -6.72
CA SER A 72 -11.73 -9.48 -7.99
C SER A 72 -12.84 -10.54 -7.99
N LYS A 73 -12.54 -11.75 -7.52
CA LYS A 73 -13.50 -12.84 -7.44
C LYS A 73 -14.60 -12.58 -6.41
N TYR A 74 -14.22 -12.12 -5.22
CA TYR A 74 -15.16 -11.86 -4.11
C TYR A 74 -16.15 -10.74 -4.44
N ASN A 75 -15.68 -9.65 -5.06
CA ASN A 75 -16.51 -8.49 -5.40
C ASN A 75 -17.10 -8.56 -6.82
N ILE A 76 -16.85 -9.63 -7.56
CA ILE A 76 -17.33 -9.82 -8.94
C ILE A 76 -16.92 -8.62 -9.85
N VAL A 77 -15.69 -8.14 -9.70
CA VAL A 77 -15.13 -7.03 -10.49
C VAL A 77 -13.99 -7.52 -11.38
N PRO A 78 -13.81 -6.95 -12.59
CA PRO A 78 -12.69 -7.32 -13.45
C PRO A 78 -11.33 -7.08 -12.78
N LYS A 79 -10.37 -8.00 -12.97
CA LYS A 79 -9.02 -7.93 -12.41
C LYS A 79 -8.32 -6.60 -12.69
N GLY A 80 -8.53 -6.02 -13.88
CA GLY A 80 -7.99 -4.71 -14.20
C GLY A 80 -8.58 -3.57 -13.39
N MET A 81 -9.81 -3.69 -12.88
CA MET A 81 -10.38 -2.72 -11.92
C MET A 81 -9.78 -2.90 -10.54
N ALA A 82 -9.68 -4.14 -10.04
CA ALA A 82 -9.01 -4.44 -8.78
C ALA A 82 -7.56 -3.91 -8.77
N LEU A 83 -6.82 -4.11 -9.85
CA LEU A 83 -5.45 -3.60 -10.00
C LEU A 83 -5.37 -2.06 -9.90
N LYS A 84 -6.37 -1.33 -10.38
CA LYS A 84 -6.40 0.14 -10.27
C LYS A 84 -6.53 0.66 -8.83
N LEU A 85 -6.98 -0.15 -7.89
CA LEU A 85 -7.07 0.24 -6.47
C LEU A 85 -5.68 0.37 -5.85
N VAL A 86 -4.73 -0.44 -6.28
CA VAL A 86 -3.36 -0.46 -5.74
C VAL A 86 -2.36 0.29 -6.62
N LEU A 87 -2.71 0.62 -7.86
CA LEU A 87 -1.85 1.35 -8.79
C LEU A 87 -2.36 2.78 -8.99
N LEU A 88 -1.58 3.75 -8.56
CA LEU A 88 -1.77 5.12 -9.01
C LEU A 88 -1.29 5.25 -10.47
N LYS A 89 -2.11 5.92 -11.28
CA LYS A 89 -1.71 6.30 -12.64
C LYS A 89 -0.89 7.58 -12.58
N GLY A 90 0.18 7.67 -13.33
CA GLY A 90 0.85 8.91 -13.59
C GLY A 90 2.34 8.95 -13.27
N LYS A 91 2.83 10.13 -12.85
CA LYS A 91 4.25 10.42 -12.62
C LYS A 91 4.95 9.47 -11.65
N PRO A 92 4.37 9.05 -10.51
CA PRO A 92 5.07 8.18 -9.56
C PRO A 92 5.54 6.86 -10.15
N VAL A 93 4.78 6.32 -11.12
CA VAL A 93 5.13 5.07 -11.81
C VAL A 93 6.16 5.29 -12.93
N LYS A 94 6.27 6.52 -13.45
CA LYS A 94 7.15 6.88 -14.57
C LYS A 94 8.44 7.57 -14.13
N GLU A 95 8.41 8.31 -13.04
CA GLU A 95 9.50 9.18 -12.56
C GLU A 95 9.97 8.75 -11.17
N LEU A 96 10.37 7.47 -11.02
CA LEU A 96 10.83 6.90 -9.75
C LEU A 96 12.11 7.53 -9.17
N GLU A 97 12.87 8.22 -10.00
CA GLU A 97 14.10 8.88 -9.56
C GLU A 97 13.85 10.16 -8.74
N LYS A 98 12.61 10.69 -8.77
CA LYS A 98 12.23 11.81 -7.92
C LYS A 98 11.76 11.29 -6.57
N LYS A 99 12.58 11.42 -5.55
CA LYS A 99 12.15 11.28 -4.16
C LYS A 99 11.10 12.35 -3.87
N PHE A 100 9.82 11.97 -3.89
CA PHE A 100 8.71 12.86 -3.56
C PHE A 100 8.60 13.12 -2.06
N TYR A 101 9.14 12.22 -1.25
CA TYR A 101 9.38 12.41 0.18
C TYR A 101 10.84 12.81 0.38
N GLN A 102 11.07 13.94 1.06
CA GLN A 102 12.38 14.23 1.64
C GLN A 102 12.63 13.22 2.75
N ASP A 103 13.89 12.81 2.92
CA ASP A 103 14.29 11.95 4.02
C ASP A 103 13.86 12.63 5.34
N PHE A 104 12.77 12.17 5.91
CA PHE A 104 12.35 12.59 7.23
C PHE A 104 13.26 11.88 8.23
N ASN A 105 14.16 12.60 8.82
CA ASN A 105 14.78 12.19 10.07
C ASN A 105 13.69 12.23 11.14
N PHE A 106 13.02 11.11 11.36
CA PHE A 106 12.02 10.99 12.41
C PHE A 106 12.70 11.08 13.78
N TYR A 107 12.62 12.21 14.40
CA TYR A 107 12.86 12.29 15.84
C TYR A 107 11.53 11.95 16.52
N ILE A 108 11.40 10.72 16.97
CA ILE A 108 10.26 10.32 17.79
C ILE A 108 10.46 10.93 19.16
N LYS A 109 9.57 11.83 19.53
CA LYS A 109 9.59 12.50 20.84
C LYS A 109 9.59 11.45 21.96
N GLU A 110 10.56 11.51 22.84
CA GLU A 110 10.53 10.72 24.06
C GLU A 110 9.47 11.30 25.00
N ASN A 111 8.31 10.71 25.01
CA ASN A 111 7.26 11.05 25.94
C ASN A 111 7.37 10.12 27.15
N ALA A 112 7.57 10.66 28.32
CA ALA A 112 7.45 9.95 29.59
C ALA A 112 5.95 9.76 29.91
N ILE A 113 5.23 8.95 29.13
CA ILE A 113 3.84 8.62 29.42
C ILE A 113 3.84 7.48 30.43
N ILE A 114 3.26 7.72 31.58
CA ILE A 114 3.05 6.70 32.61
C ILE A 114 1.77 5.95 32.23
N LEU A 115 1.92 4.70 31.75
CA LEU A 115 0.80 3.81 31.50
C LEU A 115 0.26 3.22 32.81
N THR A 116 -1.03 3.03 32.90
CA THR A 116 -1.65 2.26 34.00
C THR A 116 -1.22 0.78 33.91
N SER A 117 -1.42 0.02 34.99
CA SER A 117 -1.13 -1.42 35.01
C SER A 117 -1.86 -2.19 33.90
N GLU A 118 -3.13 -1.89 33.67
CA GLU A 118 -3.96 -2.51 32.61
C GLU A 118 -3.49 -2.15 31.20
N GLN A 119 -3.07 -0.89 30.99
CA GLN A 119 -2.51 -0.43 29.72
C GLN A 119 -1.17 -1.11 29.43
N ASN A 120 -0.30 -1.24 30.42
CA ASN A 120 0.97 -1.95 30.31
C ASN A 120 0.78 -3.44 30.00
N GLU A 121 -0.17 -4.10 30.67
CA GLU A 121 -0.50 -5.49 30.40
C GLU A 121 -0.98 -5.68 28.94
N SER A 122 -1.87 -4.79 28.49
CA SER A 122 -2.38 -4.80 27.10
C SER A 122 -1.26 -4.58 26.08
N LEU A 123 -0.37 -3.62 26.33
CA LEU A 123 0.79 -3.34 25.48
C LEU A 123 1.75 -4.53 25.42
N ASN A 124 2.02 -5.17 26.56
CA ASN A 124 2.87 -6.35 26.64
C ASN A 124 2.29 -7.53 25.84
N LYS A 125 0.97 -7.74 25.89
CA LYS A 125 0.30 -8.77 25.08
C LYS A 125 0.48 -8.52 23.59
N ILE A 126 0.40 -7.26 23.14
CA ILE A 126 0.62 -6.88 21.74
C ILE A 126 2.08 -7.13 21.34
N ASN A 127 3.02 -6.66 22.16
CA ASN A 127 4.45 -6.70 21.86
C ASN A 127 5.06 -8.10 21.92
N ASN A 128 4.53 -8.99 22.74
CA ASN A 128 5.06 -10.35 22.96
C ASN A 128 4.48 -11.38 21.98
N SER A 129 3.73 -10.96 20.98
CA SER A 129 3.18 -11.87 20.00
C SER A 129 4.24 -12.32 18.99
N ASN A 130 4.71 -13.58 19.13
CA ASN A 130 5.80 -14.17 18.29
C ASN A 130 5.35 -14.66 16.90
N LYS A 131 4.10 -14.45 16.51
CA LYS A 131 3.57 -14.91 15.21
C LYS A 131 3.78 -13.85 14.14
N LYS A 132 4.01 -14.29 12.90
CA LYS A 132 4.12 -13.40 11.73
C LYS A 132 2.88 -12.53 11.48
N PHE A 133 1.71 -13.00 11.90
CA PHE A 133 0.44 -12.29 11.82
C PHE A 133 -0.35 -12.56 13.10
N ASN A 134 -0.80 -11.48 13.75
CA ASN A 134 -1.66 -11.52 14.93
C ASN A 134 -2.78 -10.50 14.80
N VAL A 135 -3.91 -10.83 15.41
CA VAL A 135 -5.03 -9.91 15.58
C VAL A 135 -5.22 -9.69 17.07
N HIS A 136 -5.16 -8.43 17.49
CA HIS A 136 -5.43 -8.02 18.86
C HIS A 136 -6.68 -7.17 18.90
N VAL A 137 -7.60 -7.47 19.83
CA VAL A 137 -8.77 -6.66 20.11
C VAL A 137 -8.54 -5.89 21.39
N LEU A 138 -8.45 -4.57 21.29
CA LEU A 138 -8.30 -3.68 22.44
C LEU A 138 -9.68 -3.14 22.83
N GLN A 139 -10.26 -3.70 23.89
CA GLN A 139 -11.56 -3.32 24.41
C GLN A 139 -11.43 -2.36 25.60
N GLY A 140 -12.32 -1.39 25.70
CA GLY A 140 -12.37 -0.44 26.81
C GLY A 140 -13.38 0.67 26.53
N THR A 141 -13.82 1.36 27.59
CA THR A 141 -14.73 2.50 27.51
C THR A 141 -14.11 3.69 26.77
N THR A 142 -14.92 4.64 26.35
CA THR A 142 -14.43 5.91 25.81
C THR A 142 -13.60 6.64 26.89
N GLY A 143 -12.44 7.14 26.53
CA GLY A 143 -11.54 7.80 27.49
C GLY A 143 -10.60 6.88 28.27
N SER A 144 -10.70 5.54 28.15
CA SER A 144 -9.82 4.59 28.88
C SER A 144 -8.34 4.58 28.40
N GLY A 145 -7.97 5.45 27.46
CA GLY A 145 -6.59 5.56 26.99
C GLY A 145 -6.18 4.52 25.94
N LYS A 146 -7.11 3.84 25.28
CA LYS A 146 -6.80 2.88 24.18
C LYS A 146 -5.83 3.47 23.14
N THR A 147 -6.02 4.75 22.82
CA THR A 147 -5.16 5.45 21.84
C THR A 147 -3.69 5.43 22.27
N ILE A 148 -3.39 5.63 23.53
CA ILE A 148 -2.02 5.63 24.04
C ILE A 148 -1.41 4.22 23.91
N VAL A 149 -2.17 3.17 24.20
CA VAL A 149 -1.68 1.79 24.10
C VAL A 149 -1.27 1.45 22.67
N TYR A 150 -2.12 1.73 21.67
CA TYR A 150 -1.72 1.43 20.31
C TYR A 150 -0.71 2.42 19.72
N PHE A 151 -0.61 3.64 20.23
CA PHE A 151 0.48 4.57 19.87
C PHE A 151 1.82 4.07 20.37
N GLU A 152 1.91 3.56 21.61
CA GLU A 152 3.14 2.96 22.13
C GLU A 152 3.54 1.70 21.34
N ALA A 153 2.57 0.85 20.98
CA ALA A 153 2.83 -0.28 20.11
C ALA A 153 3.35 0.16 18.73
N LEU A 154 2.73 1.20 18.14
CA LEU A 154 3.16 1.76 16.87
C LEU A 154 4.55 2.40 16.96
N LYS A 155 4.86 3.09 18.05
CA LYS A 155 6.17 3.71 18.29
C LYS A 155 7.29 2.68 18.17
N LYS A 156 7.12 1.50 18.77
CA LYS A 156 8.09 0.41 18.66
C LYS A 156 8.29 -0.03 17.19
N ILE A 157 7.20 -0.22 16.45
CA ILE A 157 7.23 -0.61 15.04
C ILE A 157 7.96 0.42 14.17
N LEU A 158 7.73 1.72 14.43
CA LEU A 158 8.39 2.80 13.69
C LEU A 158 9.88 2.90 14.01
N ILE A 159 10.28 2.71 15.28
CA ILE A 159 11.69 2.68 15.70
C ILE A 159 12.44 1.51 15.02
N GLU A 160 11.78 0.38 14.83
CA GLU A 160 12.31 -0.78 14.11
C GLU A 160 12.36 -0.58 12.58
N GLY A 161 11.95 0.60 12.07
CA GLY A 161 11.99 0.94 10.64
C GLY A 161 10.83 0.38 9.82
N TYR A 162 9.77 -0.10 10.46
CA TYR A 162 8.55 -0.56 9.78
C TYR A 162 7.53 0.57 9.61
N GLN A 163 6.51 0.32 8.80
CA GLN A 163 5.41 1.24 8.56
C GLN A 163 4.17 0.82 9.36
N GLY A 164 3.39 1.82 9.81
CA GLY A 164 2.09 1.61 10.43
C GLY A 164 0.96 2.18 9.60
N LEU A 165 -0.17 1.47 9.53
CA LEU A 165 -1.41 1.94 8.91
C LEU A 165 -2.49 2.04 9.97
N ILE A 166 -3.02 3.26 10.17
CA ILE A 166 -4.15 3.49 11.06
C ILE A 166 -5.38 3.80 10.21
N MET A 167 -6.43 3.01 10.37
CA MET A 167 -7.69 3.19 9.67
C MET A 167 -8.73 3.81 10.62
N LEU A 168 -9.30 4.94 10.23
CA LEU A 168 -10.35 5.62 10.97
C LEU A 168 -11.69 5.44 10.26
N PRO A 169 -12.80 5.22 10.98
CA PRO A 169 -14.10 4.98 10.37
C PRO A 169 -14.68 6.19 9.64
N GLU A 170 -14.31 7.41 10.08
CA GLU A 170 -14.87 8.65 9.55
C GLU A 170 -13.79 9.72 9.28
N ILE A 171 -13.96 10.47 8.19
CA ILE A 171 -13.07 11.59 7.84
C ILE A 171 -13.13 12.70 8.90
N GLY A 172 -14.28 12.92 9.54
CA GLY A 172 -14.47 13.93 10.59
C GLY A 172 -13.57 13.74 11.82
N LEU A 173 -13.18 12.50 12.12
CA LEU A 173 -12.27 12.18 13.22
C LEU A 173 -10.80 12.46 12.91
N THR A 174 -10.46 12.68 11.64
CA THR A 174 -9.07 12.79 11.18
C THR A 174 -8.35 13.97 11.82
N ASN A 175 -8.98 15.13 11.95
CA ASN A 175 -8.34 16.34 12.51
C ASN A 175 -8.01 16.19 14.00
N GLN A 176 -8.89 15.60 14.79
CA GLN A 176 -8.64 15.36 16.22
C GLN A 176 -7.56 14.29 16.40
N PHE A 177 -7.63 13.26 15.58
CA PHE A 177 -6.64 12.19 15.59
C PHE A 177 -5.25 12.72 15.17
N GLU A 178 -5.17 13.51 14.09
CA GLU A 178 -3.93 14.11 13.61
C GLU A 178 -3.25 14.96 14.71
N LYS A 179 -4.02 15.80 15.43
CA LYS A 179 -3.49 16.57 16.55
C LYS A 179 -2.87 15.67 17.62
N LYS A 180 -3.61 14.66 18.09
CA LYS A 180 -3.12 13.70 19.09
C LYS A 180 -1.88 12.94 18.60
N PHE A 181 -1.87 12.57 17.30
CA PHE A 181 -0.71 11.90 16.71
C PHE A 181 0.53 12.80 16.71
N ILE A 182 0.39 14.07 16.29
CA ILE A 182 1.50 15.03 16.29
C ILE A 182 2.00 15.32 17.71
N GLU A 183 1.09 15.47 18.68
CA GLU A 183 1.43 15.66 20.08
C GLU A 183 2.26 14.49 20.64
N PHE A 184 1.89 13.27 20.25
CA PHE A 184 2.55 12.07 20.73
C PHE A 184 3.87 11.78 20.02
N PHE A 185 3.88 11.81 18.70
CA PHE A 185 5.04 11.40 17.88
C PHE A 185 5.98 12.54 17.51
N GLY A 186 5.53 13.80 17.57
CA GLY A 186 6.31 14.98 17.19
C GLY A 186 6.36 15.24 15.66
N PHE A 187 5.70 14.43 14.85
CA PHE A 187 5.66 14.61 13.40
C PHE A 187 4.26 14.36 12.82
N LYS A 188 4.02 14.84 11.60
CA LYS A 188 2.75 14.73 10.92
C LYS A 188 2.62 13.39 10.17
N PRO A 189 1.50 12.62 10.38
CA PRO A 189 1.28 11.40 9.62
C PRO A 189 0.89 11.69 8.17
N ALA A 190 1.16 10.76 7.26
CA ALA A 190 0.58 10.78 5.94
C ALA A 190 -0.92 10.44 6.01
N ILE A 191 -1.77 11.32 5.50
CA ILE A 191 -3.23 11.16 5.56
C ILE A 191 -3.78 10.81 4.20
N TRP A 192 -4.60 9.75 4.13
CA TRP A 192 -5.19 9.25 2.89
C TRP A 192 -6.71 9.13 2.98
N HIS A 193 -7.43 9.95 2.22
CA HIS A 193 -8.89 9.90 2.09
C HIS A 193 -9.35 10.41 0.71
N SER A 194 -10.65 10.38 0.42
CA SER A 194 -11.22 10.80 -0.87
C SER A 194 -10.95 12.27 -1.21
N GLY A 195 -10.96 13.16 -0.22
CA GLY A 195 -10.76 14.60 -0.38
C GLY A 195 -9.34 15.07 -0.63
N ILE A 196 -8.33 14.17 -0.59
CA ILE A 196 -6.93 14.54 -0.84
C ILE A 196 -6.68 14.76 -2.33
N THR A 197 -5.92 15.80 -2.67
CA THR A 197 -5.53 16.10 -4.04
C THR A 197 -4.74 14.97 -4.67
N LYS A 198 -4.83 14.85 -6.00
CA LYS A 198 -4.07 13.83 -6.74
C LYS A 198 -2.55 13.95 -6.49
N LYS A 199 -2.02 15.18 -6.43
CA LYS A 199 -0.61 15.44 -6.15
C LYS A 199 -0.17 14.87 -4.80
N ASN A 200 -0.96 15.09 -3.75
CA ASN A 200 -0.65 14.56 -2.41
C ASN A 200 -0.73 13.02 -2.37
N LYS A 201 -1.72 12.43 -3.08
CA LYS A 201 -1.79 10.97 -3.23
C LYS A 201 -0.54 10.39 -3.91
N GLU A 202 -0.04 11.07 -4.94
CA GLU A 202 1.18 10.67 -5.64
C GLU A 202 2.41 10.73 -4.72
N ILE A 203 2.52 11.78 -3.89
CA ILE A 203 3.59 11.93 -2.90
C ILE A 203 3.54 10.81 -1.87
N ILE A 204 2.38 10.56 -1.26
CA ILE A 204 2.19 9.53 -0.22
C ILE A 204 2.46 8.13 -0.77
N TRP A 205 2.04 7.86 -2.01
CA TRP A 205 2.21 6.54 -2.63
C TRP A 205 3.67 6.24 -3.01
N SER A 206 4.48 7.26 -3.27
CA SER A 206 5.87 7.13 -3.70
C SER A 206 6.89 7.09 -2.54
N GLY A 207 6.48 7.43 -1.33
CA GLY A 207 7.29 7.34 -0.11
C GLY A 207 7.14 6.01 0.54
#